data_f60f55cfdf98461a85fb81455f9e419e
#
_entry.id   f60f55cfdf98461a85fb81455f9e419e
#
_cell.length_a   1.000
_cell.length_b   1.000
_cell.length_c   1.000
_cell.angle_alpha   90.00
_cell.angle_beta   90.00
_cell.angle_gamma   90.00
#
_symmetry.space_group_name_H-M   'P 1'
#
loop_
_entity.id
_entity.type
_entity.pdbx_description
1 polymer ?
#
loop_
_entity_poly.entity_id
_entity_poly.type
_entity_poly.pdbx_seq_one_letter_code
_entity_poly.pdbx_strand_id
1 'polypeptide(L)'
;MKDTINESQFVDEMSKKQHGFSYDGAKALFEHLTQYEEDCDKELEFDPIAFRCEYDEYENLKEVKENYQDIKDLDDLRDHTTVIEIPDSERLIIQAY
;
A
#
# COMPACT_ATOMS: atom_id res chain seq x y z
N MET A 1 -3.70 -12.08 -8.86
CA MET A 1 -2.60 -11.54 -9.67
C MET A 1 -2.14 -12.58 -10.68
N LYS A 2 -1.62 -12.12 -11.80
CA LYS A 2 -1.05 -13.02 -12.82
C LYS A 2 0.02 -13.90 -12.21
N ASP A 3 0.26 -15.05 -12.82
CA ASP A 3 1.26 -16.04 -12.42
C ASP A 3 0.93 -16.71 -11.09
N THR A 4 -0.34 -16.68 -10.70
CA THR A 4 -0.86 -17.37 -9.51
C THR A 4 -0.12 -17.00 -8.22
N ILE A 5 0.27 -15.73 -8.10
CA ILE A 5 0.89 -15.22 -6.88
C ILE A 5 -0.15 -15.22 -5.76
N ASN A 6 0.14 -15.88 -4.65
CA ASN A 6 -0.73 -15.91 -3.48
C ASN A 6 -0.26 -14.89 -2.43
N GLU A 7 -1.06 -14.74 -1.36
CA GLU A 7 -0.76 -13.77 -0.31
C GLU A 7 0.61 -13.99 0.33
N SER A 8 0.96 -15.25 0.63
CA SER A 8 2.25 -15.56 1.24
C SER A 8 3.42 -15.14 0.35
N GLN A 9 3.35 -15.43 -0.93
CA GLN A 9 4.40 -15.06 -1.89
C GLN A 9 4.51 -13.55 -2.02
N PHE A 10 3.38 -12.87 -2.10
CA PHE A 10 3.36 -11.41 -2.20
C PHE A 10 3.97 -10.76 -0.95
N VAL A 11 3.52 -11.20 0.22
CA VAL A 11 3.99 -10.64 1.49
C VAL A 11 5.48 -10.90 1.69
N ASP A 12 5.95 -12.11 1.39
CA ASP A 12 7.37 -12.44 1.48
C ASP A 12 8.22 -11.52 0.61
N GLU A 13 7.79 -11.27 -0.61
CA GLU A 13 8.54 -10.41 -1.53
C GLU A 13 8.49 -8.95 -1.09
N MET A 14 7.29 -8.43 -0.82
CA MET A 14 7.11 -7.01 -0.53
C MET A 14 7.61 -6.61 0.86
N SER A 15 7.72 -7.55 1.79
CA SER A 15 8.26 -7.26 3.11
C SER A 15 9.79 -7.34 3.17
N LYS A 16 10.44 -7.66 2.07
CA LYS A 16 11.90 -7.62 2.01
C LYS A 16 12.38 -6.19 2.24
N LYS A 17 13.52 -6.08 2.90
CA LYS A 17 14.10 -4.79 3.26
C LYS A 17 14.23 -3.83 2.08
N GLN A 18 14.54 -4.35 0.90
CA GLN A 18 14.73 -3.54 -0.30
C GLN A 18 13.44 -2.88 -0.80
N HIS A 19 12.26 -3.39 -0.43
CA HIS A 19 10.98 -2.83 -0.84
C HIS A 19 10.36 -1.90 0.21
N GLY A 20 10.81 -1.99 1.46
CA GLY A 20 10.43 -1.04 2.51
C GLY A 20 9.07 -1.21 3.16
N PHE A 21 8.39 -2.33 2.93
CA PHE A 21 7.09 -2.60 3.55
C PHE A 21 7.26 -3.51 4.77
N SER A 22 6.45 -3.27 5.81
CA SER A 22 6.34 -4.20 6.92
C SER A 22 5.52 -5.41 6.49
N TYR A 23 5.56 -6.48 7.27
CA TYR A 23 4.75 -7.67 7.01
C TYR A 23 3.26 -7.32 6.94
N ASP A 24 2.77 -6.59 7.94
CA ASP A 24 1.35 -6.19 8.00
C ASP A 24 1.01 -5.21 6.87
N GLY A 25 1.93 -4.33 6.52
CA GLY A 25 1.74 -3.40 5.41
C GLY A 25 1.64 -4.12 4.07
N ALA A 26 2.53 -5.09 3.83
CA ALA A 26 2.49 -5.89 2.61
C ALA A 26 1.18 -6.67 2.50
N LYS A 27 0.69 -7.22 3.62
CA LYS A 27 -0.58 -7.93 3.67
C LYS A 27 -1.75 -7.01 3.34
N ALA A 28 -1.78 -5.81 3.93
CA ALA A 28 -2.82 -4.84 3.65
C ALA A 28 -2.81 -4.40 2.19
N LEU A 29 -1.62 -4.22 1.63
CA LEU A 29 -1.47 -3.87 0.22
C LEU A 29 -2.01 -4.97 -0.69
N PHE A 30 -1.70 -6.23 -0.39
CA PHE A 30 -2.20 -7.37 -1.15
C PHE A 30 -3.73 -7.42 -1.15
N GLU A 31 -4.34 -7.24 0.02
CA GLU A 31 -5.80 -7.22 0.13
C GLU A 31 -6.42 -6.10 -0.70
N HIS A 32 -5.80 -4.92 -0.64
CA HIS A 32 -6.26 -3.76 -1.43
C HIS A 32 -6.18 -4.03 -2.94
N LEU A 33 -5.06 -4.56 -3.40
CA LEU A 33 -4.86 -4.84 -4.83
C LEU A 33 -5.78 -5.95 -5.32
N THR A 34 -6.01 -6.97 -4.49
CA THR A 34 -6.93 -8.05 -4.82
C THR A 34 -8.36 -7.53 -4.95
N GLN A 35 -8.78 -6.66 -4.04
CA GLN A 35 -10.09 -6.03 -4.10
C GLN A 35 -10.23 -5.16 -5.36
N TYR A 36 -9.18 -4.46 -5.72
CA TYR A 36 -9.16 -3.67 -6.95
C TYR A 36 -9.35 -4.56 -8.18
N GLU A 37 -8.69 -5.72 -8.22
CA GLU A 37 -8.86 -6.67 -9.33
C GLU A 37 -10.31 -7.15 -9.45
N GLU A 38 -10.95 -7.43 -8.32
CA GLU A 38 -12.35 -7.85 -8.30
C GLU A 38 -13.29 -6.73 -8.76
N ASP A 39 -13.07 -5.52 -8.27
CA ASP A 39 -13.92 -4.37 -8.58
C ASP A 39 -13.83 -3.95 -10.05
N CYS A 40 -12.65 -4.08 -10.64
CA CYS A 40 -12.39 -3.65 -12.01
C CYS A 40 -12.45 -4.81 -13.03
N ASP A 41 -12.63 -6.04 -12.55
CA ASP A 41 -12.61 -7.25 -13.37
C ASP A 41 -11.34 -7.32 -14.23
N LYS A 42 -10.20 -6.99 -13.61
CA LYS A 42 -8.88 -7.01 -14.23
C LYS A 42 -7.91 -7.78 -13.36
N GLU A 43 -6.95 -8.42 -14.00
CA GLU A 43 -5.86 -9.09 -13.30
C GLU A 43 -4.61 -8.24 -13.37
N LEU A 44 -4.04 -7.94 -12.19
CA LEU A 44 -2.82 -7.14 -12.10
C LEU A 44 -1.59 -8.02 -12.26
N GLU A 45 -0.55 -7.45 -12.82
CA GLU A 45 0.74 -8.09 -12.94
C GLU A 45 1.54 -7.88 -11.65
N PHE A 46 2.20 -8.93 -11.14
CA PHE A 46 3.02 -8.80 -9.94
C PHE A 46 4.35 -8.16 -10.29
N ASP A 47 4.50 -6.90 -9.94
CA ASP A 47 5.73 -6.14 -10.17
C ASP A 47 6.12 -5.41 -8.87
N PRO A 48 6.95 -6.05 -8.01
CA PRO A 48 7.30 -5.47 -6.72
C PRO A 48 8.02 -4.12 -6.83
N ILE A 49 8.79 -3.91 -7.88
CA ILE A 49 9.49 -2.64 -8.09
C ILE A 49 8.48 -1.53 -8.40
N ALA A 50 7.51 -1.80 -9.27
CA ALA A 50 6.47 -0.83 -9.60
C ALA A 50 5.62 -0.52 -8.37
N PHE A 51 5.24 -1.52 -7.59
CA PHE A 51 4.43 -1.33 -6.40
C PHE A 51 5.15 -0.48 -5.34
N ARG A 52 6.43 -0.74 -5.09
CA ARG A 52 7.18 0.07 -4.11
C ARG A 52 7.40 1.50 -4.57
N CYS A 53 7.40 1.75 -5.88
CA CYS A 53 7.50 3.10 -6.43
C CYS A 53 6.16 3.84 -6.37
N GLU A 54 5.06 3.10 -6.46
CA GLU A 54 3.71 3.66 -6.49
C GLU A 54 3.12 3.85 -5.10
N TYR A 55 3.47 2.99 -4.14
CA TYR A 55 2.93 2.99 -2.79
C TYR A 55 4.03 3.13 -1.76
N ASP A 56 3.80 3.96 -0.73
CA ASP A 56 4.73 4.17 0.37
C ASP A 56 4.04 3.90 1.70
N GLU A 57 4.72 3.18 2.58
CA GLU A 57 4.24 2.93 3.93
C GLU A 57 4.81 3.95 4.89
N TYR A 58 3.95 4.49 5.76
CA TYR A 58 4.32 5.46 6.79
C TYR A 58 3.94 4.94 8.16
N GLU A 59 4.66 5.35 9.19
CA GLU A 59 4.40 4.92 10.56
C GLU A 59 3.09 5.48 11.11
N ASN A 60 2.72 6.69 10.69
CA ASN A 60 1.49 7.35 11.12
C ASN A 60 1.19 8.55 10.22
N LEU A 61 0.04 9.17 10.46
CA LEU A 61 -0.37 10.34 9.69
C LEU A 61 0.60 11.52 9.85
N LYS A 62 1.19 11.67 11.03
CA LYS A 62 2.15 12.74 11.28
C LYS A 62 3.35 12.66 10.31
N GLU A 63 3.86 11.45 10.06
CA GLU A 63 4.95 11.25 9.12
C GLU A 63 4.52 11.62 7.70
N VAL A 64 3.29 11.30 7.32
CA VAL A 64 2.75 11.70 6.01
C VAL A 64 2.72 13.22 5.90
N LYS A 65 2.27 13.92 6.94
CA LYS A 65 2.21 15.39 6.95
C LYS A 65 3.58 16.04 6.81
N GLU A 66 4.63 15.39 7.30
CA GLU A 66 5.99 15.88 7.15
C GLU A 66 6.44 15.88 5.69
N ASN A 67 5.91 14.94 4.90
CA ASN A 67 6.24 14.82 3.48
C ASN A 67 5.24 15.53 2.57
N TYR A 68 3.99 15.68 3.01
CA TYR A 68 2.91 16.33 2.25
C TYR A 68 2.28 17.39 3.13
N GLN A 69 2.84 18.57 3.11
CA GLN A 69 2.47 19.67 4.02
C GLN A 69 1.05 20.20 3.83
N ASP A 70 0.44 19.94 2.68
CA ASP A 70 -0.91 20.41 2.36
C ASP A 70 -2.01 19.58 3.02
N ILE A 71 -1.65 18.46 3.64
CA ILE A 71 -2.61 17.53 4.24
C ILE A 71 -2.96 17.99 5.66
N LYS A 72 -4.25 18.12 5.94
CA LYS A 72 -4.75 18.52 7.26
C LYS A 72 -5.03 17.34 8.16
N ASP A 73 -5.68 16.30 7.61
CA ASP A 73 -6.07 15.10 8.34
C ASP A 73 -6.18 13.92 7.39
N LEU A 74 -6.61 12.77 7.93
CA LEU A 74 -6.72 11.54 7.14
C LEU A 74 -7.77 11.66 6.04
N ASP A 75 -8.91 12.30 6.33
CA ASP A 75 -9.96 12.48 5.33
C ASP A 75 -9.49 13.36 4.18
N ASP A 76 -8.73 14.40 4.49
CA ASP A 76 -8.13 15.27 3.48
C ASP A 76 -7.15 14.47 2.59
N LEU A 77 -6.34 13.61 3.22
CA LEU A 77 -5.42 12.75 2.49
C LEU A 77 -6.17 11.80 1.54
N ARG A 78 -7.29 11.24 1.97
CA ARG A 78 -8.11 10.35 1.13
C ARG A 78 -8.70 11.05 -0.08
N ASP A 79 -8.93 12.36 0.03
CA ASP A 79 -9.41 13.15 -1.11
C ASP A 79 -8.32 13.35 -2.17
N HIS A 80 -7.04 13.26 -1.78
CA HIS A 80 -5.92 13.46 -2.68
C HIS A 80 -5.38 12.16 -3.28
N THR A 81 -5.44 11.06 -2.54
CA THR A 81 -4.86 9.81 -2.99
C THR A 81 -5.51 8.60 -2.32
N THR A 82 -5.15 7.41 -2.80
CA THR A 82 -5.57 6.16 -2.16
C THR A 82 -4.83 5.97 -0.85
N VAL A 83 -5.58 5.69 0.22
CA VAL A 83 -5.02 5.44 1.55
C VAL A 83 -5.41 4.03 1.98
N ILE A 84 -4.43 3.27 2.40
CA ILE A 84 -4.62 1.90 2.91
C ILE A 84 -4.22 1.91 4.39
N GLU A 85 -5.20 1.76 5.28
CA GLU A 85 -4.93 1.68 6.71
C GLU A 85 -4.54 0.26 7.07
N ILE A 86 -3.49 0.12 7.88
CA ILE A 86 -3.03 -1.19 8.35
C ILE A 86 -3.79 -1.50 9.64
N PRO A 87 -4.55 -2.62 9.68
CA PRO A 87 -5.35 -2.97 10.86
C PRO A 87 -4.52 -3.05 12.14
N ASP A 88 -5.13 -2.62 13.25
CA ASP A 88 -4.55 -2.66 14.60
C ASP A 88 -3.26 -1.87 14.75
N SER A 89 -3.08 -0.84 13.91
CA SER A 89 -1.84 -0.06 13.86
C SER A 89 -2.15 1.36 13.44
N GLU A 90 -1.24 2.28 13.73
CA GLU A 90 -1.30 3.66 13.22
C GLU A 90 -0.65 3.77 11.85
N ARG A 91 -0.03 2.71 11.39
CA ARG A 91 0.67 2.69 10.10
C ARG A 91 -0.32 2.73 8.94
N LEU A 92 0.11 3.32 7.85
CA LEU A 92 -0.72 3.43 6.65
C LEU A 92 0.17 3.43 5.41
N ILE A 93 -0.46 3.07 4.29
CA ILE A 93 0.19 3.09 2.98
C ILE A 93 -0.59 4.08 2.12
N ILE A 94 0.11 4.93 1.40
CA ILE A 94 -0.52 5.83 0.45
C ILE A 94 0.06 5.61 -0.94
N GLN A 95 -0.76 5.89 -1.95
CA GLN A 95 -0.30 5.95 -3.33
C GLN A 95 0.37 7.30 -3.53
N ALA A 96 1.59 7.30 -4.06
CA ALA A 96 2.34 8.54 -4.29
C ALA A 96 1.62 9.45 -5.28
N TYR A 97 1.62 10.75 -5.00
CA TYR A 97 0.96 11.72 -5.86
C TYR A 97 1.69 13.05 -5.93
#